data_44d2caf61368085c7386a618d00ef393
#
_entry.id   44d2caf61368085c7386a618d00ef393
#
_cell.length_a   1.000
_cell.length_b   1.000
_cell.length_c   1.000
_cell.angle_alpha   90.00
_cell.angle_beta   90.00
_cell.angle_gamma   90.00
#
_symmetry.space_group_name_H-M   'P 1'
#
loop_
_entity.id
_entity.type
_entity.pdbx_description
1 polymer ?
#
loop_
_entity_poly.entity_id
_entity_poly.type
_entity_poly.pdbx_seq_one_letter_code
_entity_poly.pdbx_strand_id
1 'polypeptide(L)'
;LGFSVQKARFVSDHLDEAKRQAWITHEWPMILKAAKRKKAWIFFGDEASFPQWGSLSYTWARKGEQPQVKTSGKRKAYKVFGLIEYFSGQLFYQGIEGKFNSESYKTFLTQVLAQTSKHIYLIHDGAKYHTSKATQSFFADHAVRLTECRLPSYSPDYNPIEYLWRKVKKEATHNKYFAQFEHVVVSVEKTLASFAQQAQTVLGLFGFYCREVGLAN
;
A
#
# COMPACT_ATOMS: atom_id res chain seq x y z
N LEU A 1 25.55 -21.59 14.87
CA LEU A 1 24.38 -22.49 14.80
C LEU A 1 23.33 -21.99 13.80
N GLY A 2 23.31 -21.27 12.86
CA GLY A 2 22.37 -20.98 11.76
C GLY A 2 20.87 -20.80 12.14
N PHE A 3 20.52 -20.70 13.42
CA PHE A 3 19.16 -20.56 13.92
C PHE A 3 18.96 -19.20 14.60
N SER A 4 17.81 -18.57 14.36
CA SER A 4 17.35 -17.38 15.09
C SER A 4 15.88 -17.51 15.44
N VAL A 5 15.45 -16.79 16.48
CA VAL A 5 14.04 -16.74 16.85
C VAL A 5 13.28 -16.00 15.75
N GLN A 6 12.31 -16.67 15.12
CA GLN A 6 11.46 -16.14 14.07
C GLN A 6 9.99 -16.15 14.50
N LYS A 7 9.27 -15.08 14.21
CA LYS A 7 7.82 -15.07 14.39
C LYS A 7 7.17 -15.82 13.23
N ALA A 8 6.41 -16.87 13.53
CA ALA A 8 5.62 -17.58 12.53
C ALA A 8 4.61 -16.62 11.86
N ARG A 9 4.33 -16.85 10.60
CA ARG A 9 3.30 -16.12 9.82
C ARG A 9 2.25 -17.10 9.33
N PHE A 10 1.03 -16.63 9.24
CA PHE A 10 0.00 -17.36 8.52
C PHE A 10 0.26 -17.28 7.01
N VAL A 11 0.09 -18.41 6.34
CA VAL A 11 0.06 -18.52 4.87
C VAL A 11 -1.31 -19.08 4.52
N SER A 12 -2.01 -18.42 3.60
CA SER A 12 -3.32 -18.88 3.15
C SER A 12 -3.20 -20.23 2.45
N ASP A 13 -4.10 -21.15 2.74
CA ASP A 13 -4.28 -22.41 2.02
C ASP A 13 -4.78 -22.22 0.58
N HIS A 14 -5.30 -21.02 0.27
CA HIS A 14 -5.68 -20.59 -1.08
C HIS A 14 -4.53 -19.93 -1.86
N LEU A 15 -3.31 -19.91 -1.32
CA LEU A 15 -2.15 -19.37 -2.00
C LEU A 15 -1.79 -20.25 -3.21
N ASP A 16 -1.73 -19.64 -4.38
CA ASP A 16 -1.35 -20.30 -5.63
C ASP A 16 0.08 -19.91 -6.00
N GLU A 17 1.03 -20.75 -5.63
CA GLU A 17 2.45 -20.46 -5.87
C GLU A 17 2.80 -20.45 -7.35
N ALA A 18 2.09 -21.23 -8.20
CA ALA A 18 2.30 -21.21 -9.63
C ALA A 18 1.91 -19.85 -10.24
N LYS A 19 0.78 -19.27 -9.81
CA LYS A 19 0.38 -17.91 -10.22
C LYS A 19 1.35 -16.85 -9.70
N ARG A 20 1.84 -16.99 -8.48
CA ARG A 20 2.84 -16.08 -7.91
C ARG A 20 4.12 -16.10 -8.74
N GLN A 21 4.61 -17.30 -9.06
CA GLN A 21 5.79 -17.45 -9.90
C GLN A 21 5.55 -16.89 -11.31
N ALA A 22 4.40 -17.16 -11.92
CA ALA A 22 4.04 -16.62 -13.23
C ALA A 22 3.99 -15.07 -13.23
N TRP A 23 3.49 -14.46 -12.15
CA TRP A 23 3.52 -13.00 -11.99
C TRP A 23 4.95 -12.46 -12.12
N ILE A 24 5.89 -13.01 -11.35
CA ILE A 24 7.28 -12.53 -11.31
C ILE A 24 8.01 -12.81 -12.63
N THR A 25 7.82 -14.01 -13.21
CA THR A 25 8.60 -14.43 -14.38
C THR A 25 8.03 -13.96 -15.72
N HIS A 26 6.74 -13.63 -15.78
CA HIS A 26 6.06 -13.29 -17.03
C HIS A 26 5.31 -11.95 -16.96
N GLU A 27 4.36 -11.81 -16.02
CA GLU A 27 3.46 -10.65 -16.04
C GLU A 27 4.20 -9.35 -15.69
N TRP A 28 4.96 -9.34 -14.60
CA TRP A 28 5.73 -8.17 -14.20
C TRP A 28 6.73 -7.71 -15.28
N PRO A 29 7.58 -8.55 -15.86
CA PRO A 29 8.47 -8.15 -16.97
C PRO A 29 7.75 -7.58 -18.18
N MET A 30 6.56 -8.11 -18.52
CA MET A 30 5.74 -7.57 -19.61
C MET A 30 5.20 -6.17 -19.28
N ILE A 31 4.68 -5.98 -18.08
CA ILE A 31 4.21 -4.66 -17.61
C ILE A 31 5.37 -3.65 -17.64
N LEU A 32 6.51 -4.00 -17.08
CA LEU A 32 7.69 -3.15 -17.04
C LEU A 32 8.19 -2.74 -18.43
N LYS A 33 8.28 -3.71 -19.36
CA LYS A 33 8.66 -3.47 -20.76
C LYS A 33 7.65 -2.54 -21.45
N ALA A 34 6.37 -2.78 -21.27
CA ALA A 34 5.31 -1.96 -21.86
C ALA A 34 5.32 -0.54 -21.30
N ALA A 35 5.50 -0.37 -19.99
CA ALA A 35 5.58 0.93 -19.33
C ALA A 35 6.80 1.72 -19.79
N LYS A 36 7.98 1.10 -19.86
CA LYS A 36 9.20 1.76 -20.39
C LYS A 36 9.01 2.23 -21.84
N ARG A 37 8.43 1.38 -22.71
CA ARG A 37 8.15 1.75 -24.12
C ARG A 37 7.21 2.95 -24.24
N LYS A 38 6.18 3.01 -23.41
CA LYS A 38 5.18 4.09 -23.42
C LYS A 38 5.59 5.31 -22.57
N LYS A 39 6.71 5.27 -21.87
CA LYS A 39 7.10 6.25 -20.84
C LYS A 39 5.98 6.44 -19.79
N ALA A 40 5.29 5.35 -19.50
CA ALA A 40 4.15 5.30 -18.59
C ALA A 40 4.59 5.25 -17.13
N TRP A 41 3.69 5.58 -16.22
CA TRP A 41 3.83 5.33 -14.79
C TRP A 41 3.39 3.93 -14.42
N ILE A 42 4.04 3.33 -13.43
CA ILE A 42 3.60 2.09 -12.79
C ILE A 42 3.29 2.40 -11.34
N PHE A 43 2.04 2.27 -10.95
CA PHE A 43 1.63 2.41 -9.57
C PHE A 43 1.35 1.08 -8.92
N PHE A 44 1.79 0.94 -7.68
CA PHE A 44 1.30 -0.07 -6.76
C PHE A 44 0.36 0.60 -5.77
N GLY A 45 -0.87 0.11 -5.72
CA GLY A 45 -1.97 0.67 -4.95
C GLY A 45 -2.53 -0.26 -3.89
N ASP A 46 -3.01 0.34 -2.81
CA ASP A 46 -3.67 -0.35 -1.71
C ASP A 46 -4.36 0.66 -0.79
N GLU A 47 -5.09 0.16 0.20
CA GLU A 47 -5.71 0.97 1.23
C GLU A 47 -5.26 0.59 2.64
N ALA A 48 -5.26 1.58 3.52
CA ALA A 48 -4.96 1.37 4.92
C ALA A 48 -6.00 1.99 5.84
N SER A 49 -6.25 1.31 6.97
CA SER A 49 -7.07 1.81 8.07
C SER A 49 -6.20 2.04 9.30
N PHE A 50 -6.42 3.20 9.95
CA PHE A 50 -5.71 3.64 11.14
C PHE A 50 -6.74 3.86 12.27
N PRO A 51 -6.97 2.85 13.12
CA PRO A 51 -7.98 2.93 14.16
C PRO A 51 -7.59 3.88 15.29
N GLN A 52 -8.56 4.55 15.90
CA GLN A 52 -8.34 5.51 16.99
C GLN A 52 -7.74 4.83 18.23
N TRP A 53 -8.04 3.57 18.51
CA TRP A 53 -7.40 2.87 19.63
C TRP A 53 -5.92 2.58 19.42
N GLY A 54 -5.37 2.96 18.24
CA GLY A 54 -3.99 2.73 17.87
C GLY A 54 -3.69 1.26 17.58
N SER A 55 -2.43 0.91 17.67
CA SER A 55 -1.94 -0.47 17.59
C SER A 55 -0.77 -0.66 18.54
N LEU A 56 -0.66 -1.84 19.13
CA LEU A 56 0.46 -2.18 20.00
C LEU A 56 1.60 -2.81 19.20
N SER A 57 2.81 -2.46 19.57
CA SER A 57 4.04 -2.99 19.00
C SER A 57 5.09 -3.19 20.09
N TYR A 58 6.13 -3.95 19.78
CA TYR A 58 7.27 -4.07 20.66
C TYR A 58 7.94 -2.72 20.89
N THR A 59 8.33 -2.47 22.16
CA THR A 59 9.08 -1.28 22.56
C THR A 59 10.05 -1.64 23.68
N TRP A 60 11.02 -0.80 23.93
CA TRP A 60 11.97 -0.99 25.02
C TRP A 60 11.28 -0.66 26.36
N ALA A 61 11.53 -1.52 27.36
CA ALA A 61 11.10 -1.34 28.72
C ALA A 61 12.13 -1.96 29.68
N ARG A 62 12.04 -1.63 30.98
CA ARG A 62 12.85 -2.30 31.98
C ARG A 62 12.46 -3.77 32.07
N LYS A 63 13.44 -4.63 32.36
CA LYS A 63 13.18 -6.05 32.54
C LYS A 63 12.17 -6.28 33.68
N GLY A 64 11.10 -7.01 33.37
CA GLY A 64 10.02 -7.28 34.32
C GLY A 64 8.88 -6.23 34.30
N GLU A 65 9.02 -5.11 33.58
CA GLU A 65 7.97 -4.08 33.45
C GLU A 65 7.32 -4.18 32.08
N GLN A 66 6.02 -4.44 32.04
CA GLN A 66 5.25 -4.42 30.78
C GLN A 66 4.79 -3.00 30.46
N PRO A 67 5.19 -2.43 29.30
CA PRO A 67 4.71 -1.12 28.86
C PRO A 67 3.19 -1.09 28.69
N GLN A 68 2.57 -0.02 29.16
CA GLN A 68 1.12 0.18 29.07
C GLN A 68 0.81 1.40 28.21
N VAL A 69 -0.16 1.26 27.32
CA VAL A 69 -0.69 2.36 26.50
C VAL A 69 -2.18 2.52 26.82
N LYS A 70 -2.59 3.74 27.14
CA LYS A 70 -4.01 4.06 27.35
C LYS A 70 -4.81 3.76 26.07
N THR A 71 -6.07 3.40 26.19
CA THR A 71 -6.98 3.25 25.07
C THR A 71 -8.30 3.94 25.33
N SER A 72 -8.89 4.52 24.30
CA SER A 72 -10.23 5.12 24.37
C SER A 72 -11.36 4.11 24.13
N GLY A 73 -11.03 2.89 23.66
CA GLY A 73 -12.01 1.89 23.23
C GLY A 73 -12.82 2.28 21.97
N LYS A 74 -12.60 3.46 21.42
CA LYS A 74 -13.34 3.96 20.24
C LYS A 74 -12.88 3.26 18.97
N ARG A 75 -13.83 2.72 18.19
CA ARG A 75 -13.57 1.91 16.99
C ARG A 75 -13.53 2.72 15.68
N LYS A 76 -13.63 4.04 15.72
CA LYS A 76 -13.50 4.89 14.54
C LYS A 76 -12.10 4.72 13.95
N ALA A 77 -11.98 4.66 12.62
CA ALA A 77 -10.71 4.50 11.94
C ALA A 77 -10.58 5.53 10.82
N TYR A 78 -9.42 6.15 10.70
CA TYR A 78 -9.06 6.95 9.55
C TYR A 78 -8.64 6.03 8.41
N LYS A 79 -9.16 6.28 7.22
CA LYS A 79 -8.98 5.46 6.04
C LYS A 79 -8.27 6.22 4.96
N VAL A 80 -7.31 5.57 4.30
CA VAL A 80 -6.47 6.20 3.29
C VAL A 80 -6.32 5.26 2.10
N PHE A 81 -6.55 5.77 0.90
CA PHE A 81 -6.04 5.19 -0.33
C PHE A 81 -4.63 5.66 -0.58
N GLY A 82 -3.78 4.80 -1.15
CA GLY A 82 -2.44 5.18 -1.54
C GLY A 82 -1.98 4.51 -2.82
N LEU A 83 -1.11 5.21 -3.55
CA LEU A 83 -0.40 4.72 -4.71
C LEU A 83 1.06 5.13 -4.60
N ILE A 84 1.98 4.19 -4.86
CA ILE A 84 3.41 4.49 -4.97
C ILE A 84 3.91 4.24 -6.39
N GLU A 85 4.59 5.22 -6.97
CA GLU A 85 5.11 5.15 -8.34
C GLU A 85 6.48 4.46 -8.36
N TYR A 86 6.59 3.46 -9.22
CA TYR A 86 7.74 2.55 -9.27
C TYR A 86 9.07 3.20 -9.67
N PHE A 87 9.07 4.12 -10.63
CA PHE A 87 10.32 4.71 -11.16
C PHE A 87 10.81 5.90 -10.33
N SER A 88 9.89 6.68 -9.75
CA SER A 88 10.21 7.92 -9.04
C SER A 88 10.10 7.81 -7.52
N GLY A 89 9.38 6.81 -7.01
CA GLY A 89 9.03 6.73 -5.59
C GLY A 89 8.00 7.78 -5.15
N GLN A 90 7.31 8.42 -6.10
CA GLN A 90 6.28 9.38 -5.79
C GLN A 90 5.11 8.70 -5.08
N LEU A 91 4.66 9.29 -3.97
CA LEU A 91 3.52 8.82 -3.19
C LEU A 91 2.31 9.71 -3.45
N PHE A 92 1.21 9.10 -3.89
CA PHE A 92 -0.11 9.70 -3.95
C PHE A 92 -0.98 9.07 -2.87
N TYR A 93 -1.69 9.87 -2.10
CA TYR A 93 -2.60 9.37 -1.08
C TYR A 93 -3.78 10.28 -0.87
N GLN A 94 -4.87 9.72 -0.39
CA GLN A 94 -6.07 10.45 -0.05
C GLN A 94 -6.76 9.81 1.16
N GLY A 95 -6.91 10.58 2.21
CA GLY A 95 -7.79 10.23 3.31
C GLY A 95 -9.25 10.33 2.91
N ILE A 96 -10.07 9.42 3.40
CA ILE A 96 -11.50 9.40 3.14
C ILE A 96 -12.31 9.30 4.43
N GLU A 97 -13.47 9.94 4.44
CA GLU A 97 -14.48 9.71 5.45
C GLU A 97 -15.36 8.49 5.06
N GLY A 98 -15.78 7.73 6.07
CA GLY A 98 -16.69 6.61 5.86
C GLY A 98 -16.01 5.28 5.50
N LYS A 99 -16.47 4.62 4.43
CA LYS A 99 -16.03 3.28 4.05
C LYS A 99 -15.33 3.30 2.69
N PHE A 100 -14.35 2.41 2.52
CA PHE A 100 -13.83 2.10 1.19
C PHE A 100 -14.96 1.52 0.33
N ASN A 101 -15.17 2.11 -0.83
CA ASN A 101 -16.16 1.67 -1.82
C ASN A 101 -15.72 2.09 -3.23
N SER A 102 -16.43 1.62 -4.24
CA SER A 102 -16.12 1.91 -5.64
C SER A 102 -16.15 3.39 -5.96
N GLU A 103 -17.06 4.17 -5.34
CA GLU A 103 -17.19 5.60 -5.62
C GLU A 103 -16.00 6.40 -5.10
N SER A 104 -15.63 6.18 -3.81
CA SER A 104 -14.45 6.83 -3.23
C SER A 104 -13.16 6.42 -3.94
N TYR A 105 -13.06 5.17 -4.40
CA TYR A 105 -11.92 4.69 -5.16
C TYR A 105 -11.83 5.36 -6.55
N LYS A 106 -12.93 5.43 -7.30
CA LYS A 106 -12.98 6.12 -8.60
C LYS A 106 -12.63 7.61 -8.46
N THR A 107 -13.14 8.28 -7.42
CA THR A 107 -12.81 9.68 -7.12
C THR A 107 -11.30 9.85 -6.93
N PHE A 108 -10.68 8.99 -6.13
CA PHE A 108 -9.23 9.01 -5.92
C PHE A 108 -8.45 8.79 -7.23
N LEU A 109 -8.82 7.78 -8.03
CA LEU A 109 -8.17 7.52 -9.32
C LEU A 109 -8.35 8.67 -10.32
N THR A 110 -9.52 9.32 -10.33
CA THR A 110 -9.77 10.52 -11.17
C THR A 110 -8.82 11.65 -10.80
N GLN A 111 -8.60 11.90 -9.51
CA GLN A 111 -7.64 12.91 -9.05
C GLN A 111 -6.21 12.58 -9.48
N VAL A 112 -5.82 11.30 -9.41
CA VAL A 112 -4.49 10.86 -9.87
C VAL A 112 -4.34 11.02 -11.38
N LEU A 113 -5.36 10.64 -12.16
CA LEU A 113 -5.39 10.82 -13.61
C LEU A 113 -5.30 12.30 -14.03
N ALA A 114 -5.83 13.22 -13.23
CA ALA A 114 -5.75 14.66 -13.49
C ALA A 114 -4.32 15.22 -13.29
N GLN A 115 -3.48 14.55 -12.51
CA GLN A 115 -2.11 15.02 -12.20
C GLN A 115 -1.06 14.60 -13.24
N THR A 116 -1.43 13.81 -14.24
CA THR A 116 -0.49 13.36 -15.29
C THR A 116 -1.22 13.15 -16.61
N SER A 117 -0.52 13.41 -17.72
CA SER A 117 -0.93 13.00 -19.05
C SER A 117 -0.40 11.63 -19.47
N LYS A 118 0.51 11.04 -18.67
CA LYS A 118 1.10 9.73 -18.96
C LYS A 118 0.07 8.63 -18.84
N HIS A 119 0.31 7.54 -19.56
CA HIS A 119 -0.40 6.29 -19.33
C HIS A 119 -0.01 5.70 -17.98
N ILE A 120 -0.95 5.10 -17.28
CA ILE A 120 -0.78 4.49 -15.95
C ILE A 120 -1.01 2.98 -16.04
N TYR A 121 -0.07 2.18 -15.58
CA TYR A 121 -0.27 0.80 -15.21
C TYR A 121 -0.52 0.75 -13.71
N LEU A 122 -1.73 0.40 -13.30
CA LEU A 122 -2.14 0.34 -11.89
C LEU A 122 -2.17 -1.09 -11.42
N ILE A 123 -1.27 -1.41 -10.52
CA ILE A 123 -1.13 -2.73 -9.91
C ILE A 123 -1.77 -2.68 -8.51
N HIS A 124 -2.76 -3.52 -8.27
CA HIS A 124 -3.46 -3.62 -6.98
C HIS A 124 -3.99 -5.03 -6.74
N ASP A 125 -4.53 -5.28 -5.58
CA ASP A 125 -5.15 -6.56 -5.24
C ASP A 125 -6.57 -6.70 -5.83
N GLY A 126 -7.20 -7.84 -5.57
CA GLY A 126 -8.55 -8.16 -6.03
C GLY A 126 -9.66 -7.80 -5.05
N ALA A 127 -9.57 -6.72 -4.27
CA ALA A 127 -10.63 -6.32 -3.34
C ALA A 127 -11.99 -6.17 -4.05
N LYS A 128 -13.09 -6.47 -3.34
CA LYS A 128 -14.44 -6.52 -3.93
C LYS A 128 -14.85 -5.24 -4.65
N TYR A 129 -14.47 -4.08 -4.16
CA TYR A 129 -14.82 -2.82 -4.81
C TYR A 129 -13.91 -2.52 -6.01
N HIS A 130 -12.68 -3.07 -6.09
CA HIS A 130 -11.84 -3.03 -7.29
C HIS A 130 -12.49 -3.82 -8.45
N THR A 131 -13.13 -4.94 -8.14
CA THR A 131 -13.75 -5.84 -9.12
C THR A 131 -15.23 -5.55 -9.39
N SER A 132 -15.79 -4.53 -8.77
CA SER A 132 -17.20 -4.16 -8.95
C SER A 132 -17.49 -3.71 -10.39
N LYS A 133 -18.72 -3.90 -10.87
CA LYS A 133 -19.15 -3.43 -12.20
C LYS A 133 -18.86 -1.94 -12.41
N ALA A 134 -19.09 -1.10 -11.39
CA ALA A 134 -18.86 0.33 -11.45
C ALA A 134 -17.37 0.68 -11.65
N THR A 135 -16.47 -0.04 -10.98
CA THR A 135 -15.02 0.15 -11.12
C THR A 135 -14.52 -0.40 -12.45
N GLN A 136 -15.05 -1.54 -12.90
CA GLN A 136 -14.68 -2.11 -14.22
C GLN A 136 -15.15 -1.21 -15.37
N SER A 137 -16.35 -0.59 -15.29
CA SER A 137 -16.78 0.45 -16.24
C SER A 137 -15.81 1.62 -16.24
N PHE A 138 -15.42 2.11 -15.06
CA PHE A 138 -14.44 3.21 -14.96
C PHE A 138 -13.10 2.87 -15.62
N PHE A 139 -12.57 1.65 -15.45
CA PHE A 139 -11.36 1.22 -16.15
C PHE A 139 -11.55 1.15 -17.66
N ALA A 140 -12.70 0.67 -18.15
CA ALA A 140 -13.03 0.63 -19.57
C ALA A 140 -13.10 2.05 -20.18
N ASP A 141 -13.75 2.98 -19.50
CA ASP A 141 -13.88 4.38 -19.93
C ASP A 141 -12.52 5.10 -19.99
N HIS A 142 -11.56 4.67 -19.19
CA HIS A 142 -10.22 5.27 -19.11
C HIS A 142 -9.12 4.39 -19.74
N ALA A 143 -9.46 3.35 -20.52
CA ALA A 143 -8.51 2.37 -21.05
C ALA A 143 -7.38 2.95 -21.91
N VAL A 144 -7.60 4.12 -22.53
CA VAL A 144 -6.56 4.86 -23.28
C VAL A 144 -5.42 5.31 -22.37
N ARG A 145 -5.69 5.59 -21.08
CA ARG A 145 -4.75 6.18 -20.13
C ARG A 145 -4.48 5.32 -18.90
N LEU A 146 -5.30 4.31 -18.64
CA LEU A 146 -5.23 3.50 -17.43
C LEU A 146 -5.37 2.02 -17.79
N THR A 147 -4.39 1.22 -17.39
CA THR A 147 -4.42 -0.24 -17.52
C THR A 147 -4.40 -0.85 -16.12
N GLU A 148 -5.47 -1.58 -15.79
CA GLU A 148 -5.54 -2.37 -14.56
C GLU A 148 -4.63 -3.61 -14.67
N CYS A 149 -3.84 -3.87 -13.64
CA CYS A 149 -3.04 -5.07 -13.45
C CYS A 149 -3.31 -5.63 -12.06
N ARG A 150 -3.61 -6.92 -11.94
CA ARG A 150 -3.96 -7.52 -10.64
C ARG A 150 -2.82 -8.37 -10.12
N LEU A 151 -2.50 -8.16 -8.84
CA LEU A 151 -1.60 -9.05 -8.12
C LEU A 151 -2.23 -10.45 -7.96
N PRO A 152 -1.42 -11.49 -7.88
CA PRO A 152 -1.92 -12.81 -7.51
C PRO A 152 -2.63 -12.75 -6.15
N SER A 153 -3.74 -13.47 -6.03
CA SER A 153 -4.51 -13.51 -4.78
C SER A 153 -3.64 -13.94 -3.60
N TYR A 154 -3.92 -13.40 -2.42
CA TYR A 154 -3.20 -13.71 -1.17
C TYR A 154 -1.69 -13.41 -1.20
N SER A 155 -1.27 -12.42 -1.97
CA SER A 155 0.14 -12.06 -2.14
C SER A 155 0.45 -10.61 -1.70
N PRO A 156 0.14 -10.22 -0.45
CA PRO A 156 0.42 -8.86 0.04
C PRO A 156 1.91 -8.53 0.07
N ASP A 157 2.78 -9.54 0.18
CA ASP A 157 4.23 -9.42 0.10
C ASP A 157 4.71 -8.99 -1.31
N TYR A 158 3.88 -9.13 -2.34
CA TYR A 158 4.11 -8.63 -3.69
C TYR A 158 3.62 -7.20 -3.89
N ASN A 159 2.99 -6.60 -2.88
CA ASN A 159 2.58 -5.20 -2.94
C ASN A 159 3.52 -4.31 -2.11
N PRO A 160 4.44 -3.56 -2.72
CA PRO A 160 5.40 -2.72 -2.00
C PRO A 160 4.76 -1.69 -1.08
N ILE A 161 3.55 -1.21 -1.37
CA ILE A 161 2.86 -0.23 -0.55
C ILE A 161 2.47 -0.78 0.83
N GLU A 162 2.35 -2.10 0.98
CA GLU A 162 2.13 -2.74 2.27
C GLU A 162 3.31 -2.49 3.25
N TYR A 163 4.53 -2.39 2.72
CA TYR A 163 5.70 -1.99 3.52
C TYR A 163 5.63 -0.53 3.94
N LEU A 164 5.08 0.36 3.08
CA LEU A 164 4.81 1.74 3.45
C LEU A 164 3.79 1.81 4.59
N TRP A 165 2.66 1.09 4.48
CA TRP A 165 1.65 1.05 5.53
C TRP A 165 2.19 0.60 6.87
N ARG A 166 3.08 -0.40 6.87
CA ARG A 166 3.77 -0.84 8.10
C ARG A 166 4.61 0.28 8.71
N LYS A 167 5.38 1.02 7.89
CA LYS A 167 6.17 2.18 8.37
C LYS A 167 5.26 3.28 8.88
N VAL A 168 4.23 3.67 8.14
CA VAL A 168 3.27 4.69 8.56
C VAL A 168 2.59 4.30 9.87
N LYS A 169 2.11 3.06 10.02
CA LYS A 169 1.53 2.58 11.28
C LYS A 169 2.53 2.67 12.43
N LYS A 170 3.77 2.27 12.20
CA LYS A 170 4.84 2.33 13.21
C LYS A 170 5.09 3.76 13.68
N GLU A 171 5.16 4.72 12.77
CA GLU A 171 5.50 6.11 13.09
C GLU A 171 4.28 6.92 13.57
N ALA A 172 3.12 6.70 12.96
CA ALA A 172 1.92 7.48 13.27
C ALA A 172 1.12 6.96 14.46
N THR A 173 0.97 5.62 14.63
CA THR A 173 -0.05 5.08 15.53
C THR A 173 0.43 4.02 16.53
N HIS A 174 1.57 3.36 16.33
CA HIS A 174 2.02 2.33 17.26
C HIS A 174 2.34 2.91 18.63
N ASN A 175 1.84 2.26 19.69
CA ASN A 175 2.05 2.59 21.08
C ASN A 175 1.66 4.04 21.45
N LYS A 176 0.72 4.64 20.69
CA LYS A 176 0.20 5.99 20.92
C LYS A 176 -1.26 5.97 21.37
N TYR A 177 -1.58 6.86 22.30
CA TYR A 177 -2.94 7.12 22.76
C TYR A 177 -3.52 8.32 22.02
N PHE A 178 -4.74 8.19 21.53
CA PHE A 178 -5.48 9.25 20.85
C PHE A 178 -6.81 9.51 21.57
N ALA A 179 -6.89 10.60 22.29
CA ALA A 179 -8.12 10.99 23.00
C ALA A 179 -9.25 11.36 22.03
N GLN A 180 -8.91 12.01 20.91
CA GLN A 180 -9.81 12.44 19.86
C GLN A 180 -9.41 11.84 18.52
N PHE A 181 -10.39 11.65 17.65
CA PHE A 181 -10.17 11.04 16.32
C PHE A 181 -9.29 11.92 15.43
N GLU A 182 -9.47 13.21 15.53
CA GLU A 182 -8.73 14.23 14.79
C GLU A 182 -7.21 14.13 15.02
N HIS A 183 -6.80 13.72 16.22
CA HIS A 183 -5.37 13.49 16.54
C HIS A 183 -4.80 12.31 15.75
N VAL A 184 -5.60 11.27 15.47
CA VAL A 184 -5.17 10.18 14.56
C VAL A 184 -4.98 10.71 13.16
N VAL A 185 -5.97 11.46 12.64
CA VAL A 185 -5.93 12.05 11.31
C VAL A 185 -4.67 12.90 11.15
N VAL A 186 -4.44 13.86 12.04
CA VAL A 186 -3.26 14.74 12.02
C VAL A 186 -1.95 13.93 12.07
N SER A 187 -1.87 12.92 12.94
CA SER A 187 -0.66 12.09 13.06
C SER A 187 -0.37 11.30 11.78
N VAL A 188 -1.40 10.72 11.16
CA VAL A 188 -1.27 9.93 9.93
C VAL A 188 -0.94 10.84 8.75
N GLU A 189 -1.65 11.96 8.58
CA GLU A 189 -1.42 12.93 7.50
C GLU A 189 0.00 13.50 7.56
N LYS A 190 0.47 13.89 8.75
CA LYS A 190 1.85 14.38 8.94
C LYS A 190 2.87 13.32 8.51
N THR A 191 2.64 12.06 8.86
CA THR A 191 3.55 10.96 8.52
C THR A 191 3.53 10.68 7.02
N LEU A 192 2.36 10.65 6.39
CA LEU A 192 2.23 10.47 4.93
C LEU A 192 2.88 11.62 4.16
N ALA A 193 2.66 12.86 4.58
CA ALA A 193 3.29 14.04 3.99
C ALA A 193 4.84 13.97 4.09
N SER A 194 5.38 13.44 5.20
CA SER A 194 6.80 13.20 5.35
C SER A 194 7.32 12.15 4.37
N PHE A 195 6.61 11.01 4.18
CA PHE A 195 6.98 9.99 3.19
C PHE A 195 6.86 10.51 1.75
N ALA A 196 5.87 11.34 1.46
CA ALA A 196 5.72 11.94 0.13
C ALA A 196 6.92 12.82 -0.28
N GLN A 197 7.65 13.37 0.70
CA GLN A 197 8.89 14.12 0.48
C GLN A 197 10.14 13.24 0.44
N GLN A 198 10.03 11.93 0.70
CA GLN A 198 11.14 11.00 0.83
C GLN A 198 11.12 9.93 -0.27
N ALA A 199 11.13 10.35 -1.53
CA ALA A 199 11.03 9.48 -2.69
C ALA A 199 12.03 8.30 -2.64
N GLN A 200 13.28 8.54 -2.23
CA GLN A 200 14.29 7.47 -2.09
C GLN A 200 13.92 6.43 -1.03
N THR A 201 13.31 6.85 0.07
CA THR A 201 12.79 5.93 1.10
C THR A 201 11.65 5.07 0.53
N VAL A 202 10.77 5.66 -0.27
CA VAL A 202 9.68 4.94 -0.95
C VAL A 202 10.25 3.97 -1.99
N LEU A 203 11.21 4.39 -2.82
CA LEU A 203 11.90 3.50 -3.77
C LEU A 203 12.57 2.30 -3.09
N GLY A 204 13.15 2.49 -1.91
CA GLY A 204 13.71 1.39 -1.12
C GLY A 204 12.71 0.29 -0.73
N LEU A 205 11.40 0.54 -0.83
CA LEU A 205 10.35 -0.46 -0.56
C LEU A 205 10.19 -1.47 -1.71
N PHE A 206 10.63 -1.13 -2.91
CA PHE A 206 10.55 -1.97 -4.11
C PHE A 206 11.70 -2.99 -4.21
N GLY A 207 12.56 -3.12 -3.21
CA GLY A 207 13.79 -3.93 -3.27
C GLY A 207 13.64 -5.33 -3.87
N PHE A 208 12.50 -5.98 -3.66
CA PHE A 208 12.16 -7.25 -4.30
C PHE A 208 12.11 -7.14 -5.83
N TYR A 209 11.32 -6.19 -6.35
CA TYR A 209 11.16 -5.96 -7.79
C TYR A 209 12.45 -5.45 -8.45
N CYS A 210 13.27 -4.70 -7.72
CA CYS A 210 14.56 -4.23 -8.22
C CYS A 210 15.57 -5.36 -8.36
N ARG A 211 15.58 -6.33 -7.45
CA ARG A 211 16.49 -7.51 -7.49
C ARG A 211 16.21 -8.42 -8.68
N GLU A 212 14.93 -8.67 -8.95
CA GLU A 212 14.50 -9.55 -10.05
C GLU A 212 14.77 -8.96 -11.43
N VAL A 213 14.90 -7.64 -11.55
CA VAL A 213 15.08 -6.92 -12.84
C VAL A 213 16.52 -6.47 -13.05
N GLY A 214 17.46 -6.86 -12.20
CA GLY A 214 18.87 -6.47 -12.34
C GLY A 214 19.13 -4.98 -12.13
N LEU A 215 18.24 -4.26 -11.46
CA LEU A 215 18.40 -2.85 -11.07
C LEU A 215 19.00 -2.69 -9.66
N ALA A 216 19.55 -3.76 -9.10
CA ALA A 216 20.33 -3.69 -7.87
C ALA A 216 21.73 -3.14 -8.24
N ASN A 217 21.94 -1.85 -8.06
CA ASN A 217 23.26 -1.25 -7.90
C ASN A 217 23.68 -1.37 -6.44
#